data_cf5680f6e89c00153406f45091f07ebe
#
_entry.id   cf5680f6e89c00153406f45091f07ebe
#
_cell.length_a   1.000
_cell.length_b   1.000
_cell.length_c   1.000
_cell.angle_alpha   90.00
_cell.angle_beta   90.00
_cell.angle_gamma   90.00
#
_symmetry.space_group_name_H-M   'P 1'
#
loop_
_entity.id
_entity.type
_entity.pdbx_description
1 polymer ?
#
loop_
_entity_poly.entity_id
_entity_poly.type
_entity_poly.pdbx_seq_one_letter_code
_entity_poly.pdbx_strand_id
1 'polypeptide(L)'
;ILEQERIAALHHTLSAPDWPAAPGKIIISGSGDSHCAALFGHWLLEKRGQVSGLSSLEASKTAQYLKPGDLFIGISVSGRTARVLEGAKRALSAGASVVAVTDNLQSPLAQLATVVWPIHASPAEELHQTNYKDEHAKQYVGYHHDVAQTKTFWAVLLTLIRAAKSKLDWHILLAHTHRLLSTAFHEPLFSKAALWAKSGQTFFLGSGWARIVARFASYKMHEFNRVAHFTGIEEYCHTHYFITRTSDIVAFLIVDDDTAARAAEVVPVLQELFEARIIWIQSESLDQPNLPVHPNNPIEMVNLPPTNEPLQQFLDLVLAVQWLTYSIGRVGAPDINTFHAGYDTERLVAGTLQTNRKSAIRAPGT
;
A
#
# COMPACT_ATOMS: atom_id res chain seq x y z
N ILE A 1 3.55 -8.64 9.35
CA ILE A 1 2.16 -8.27 9.67
C ILE A 1 1.98 -8.15 11.19
N LEU A 2 2.44 -9.07 12.01
CA LEU A 2 2.21 -9.09 13.47
C LEU A 2 2.75 -7.87 14.25
N GLU A 3 3.60 -7.06 13.65
CA GLU A 3 4.12 -5.84 14.28
C GLU A 3 3.18 -4.62 14.16
N GLN A 4 2.09 -4.69 13.38
CA GLN A 4 1.19 -3.57 13.16
C GLN A 4 0.53 -3.06 14.45
N GLU A 5 0.20 -3.95 15.38
CA GLU A 5 -0.37 -3.55 16.67
C GLU A 5 0.64 -2.72 17.48
N ARG A 6 1.89 -3.16 17.57
CA ARG A 6 2.98 -2.42 18.24
C ARG A 6 3.19 -1.05 17.59
N ILE A 7 3.18 -1.00 16.26
CA ILE A 7 3.35 0.26 15.52
C ILE A 7 2.15 1.19 15.77
N ALA A 8 0.91 0.67 15.76
CA ALA A 8 -0.28 1.46 16.06
C ALA A 8 -0.24 2.01 17.49
N ALA A 9 0.13 1.18 18.48
CA ALA A 9 0.28 1.60 19.88
C ALA A 9 1.35 2.69 20.02
N LEU A 10 2.49 2.57 19.35
CA LEU A 10 3.52 3.61 19.33
C LEU A 10 2.97 4.91 18.73
N HIS A 11 2.35 4.85 17.55
CA HIS A 11 1.82 6.03 16.86
C HIS A 11 0.72 6.74 17.67
N HIS A 12 -0.04 6.02 18.47
CA HIS A 12 -1.03 6.61 19.40
C HIS A 12 -0.36 7.56 20.41
N THR A 13 0.86 7.26 20.86
CA THR A 13 1.58 8.06 21.86
C THR A 13 2.33 9.25 21.27
N LEU A 14 2.56 9.27 19.95
CA LEU A 14 3.34 10.30 19.29
C LEU A 14 2.47 11.54 18.97
N SER A 15 3.04 12.73 19.16
CA SER A 15 2.41 13.97 18.69
C SER A 15 2.33 14.03 17.16
N ALA A 16 1.40 14.84 16.64
CA ALA A 16 1.37 15.14 15.22
C ALA A 16 2.68 15.81 14.79
N PRO A 17 3.28 15.40 13.65
CA PRO A 17 4.48 16.05 13.18
C PRO A 17 4.21 17.47 12.71
N ASP A 18 5.23 18.32 12.79
CA ASP A 18 5.15 19.72 12.38
C ASP A 18 4.98 19.84 10.86
N TRP A 19 4.17 20.80 10.46
CA TRP A 19 4.06 21.23 9.08
C TRP A 19 5.01 22.41 8.84
N PRO A 20 5.61 22.52 7.64
CA PRO A 20 6.11 23.83 7.20
C PRO A 20 4.94 24.83 7.14
N ALA A 21 5.21 26.09 6.87
CA ALA A 21 4.16 27.11 6.75
C ALA A 21 2.99 26.59 5.87
N ALA A 22 1.77 27.09 6.11
CA ALA A 22 0.55 26.62 5.45
C ALA A 22 0.75 26.53 3.91
N PRO A 23 0.66 25.34 3.31
CA PRO A 23 1.03 25.16 1.91
C PRO A 23 -0.09 25.63 0.98
N GLY A 24 0.32 26.17 -0.17
CA GLY A 24 -0.58 26.43 -1.30
C GLY A 24 -0.95 25.11 -2.00
N LYS A 25 -0.07 24.65 -2.90
CA LYS A 25 -0.20 23.35 -3.56
C LYS A 25 0.62 22.28 -2.84
N ILE A 26 0.09 21.08 -2.75
CA ILE A 26 0.79 19.92 -2.16
C ILE A 26 0.99 18.85 -3.21
N ILE A 27 2.22 18.40 -3.43
CA ILE A 27 2.54 17.20 -4.19
C ILE A 27 3.05 16.14 -3.21
N ILE A 28 2.43 14.97 -3.20
CA ILE A 28 2.86 13.81 -2.43
C ILE A 28 3.43 12.79 -3.39
N SER A 29 4.63 12.31 -3.14
CA SER A 29 5.41 11.48 -4.07
C SER A 29 5.89 10.20 -3.43
N GLY A 30 5.77 9.08 -4.15
CA GLY A 30 6.31 7.78 -3.75
C GLY A 30 6.42 6.80 -4.92
N SER A 31 7.02 5.65 -4.69
CA SER A 31 7.11 4.52 -5.63
C SER A 31 6.62 3.25 -4.96
N GLY A 32 6.01 2.32 -5.71
CA GLY A 32 5.46 1.08 -5.16
C GLY A 32 4.46 1.35 -4.04
N ASP A 33 4.65 0.73 -2.88
CA ASP A 33 3.82 0.96 -1.69
C ASP A 33 3.79 2.43 -1.27
N SER A 34 4.92 3.12 -1.37
CA SER A 34 4.97 4.56 -1.09
C SER A 34 4.13 5.39 -2.07
N HIS A 35 3.88 4.90 -3.30
CA HIS A 35 2.91 5.53 -4.21
C HIS A 35 1.47 5.28 -3.75
N CYS A 36 1.14 4.09 -3.26
CA CYS A 36 -0.16 3.85 -2.63
C CYS A 36 -0.36 4.77 -1.42
N ALA A 37 0.68 4.97 -0.61
CA ALA A 37 0.65 5.93 0.50
C ALA A 37 0.51 7.39 0.03
N ALA A 38 1.12 7.76 -1.11
CA ALA A 38 0.93 9.10 -1.70
C ALA A 38 -0.51 9.33 -2.16
N LEU A 39 -1.16 8.32 -2.75
CA LEU A 39 -2.58 8.37 -3.12
C LEU A 39 -3.47 8.42 -1.88
N PHE A 40 -3.14 7.68 -0.83
CA PHE A 40 -3.83 7.78 0.46
C PHE A 40 -3.69 9.18 1.07
N GLY A 41 -2.48 9.75 1.06
CA GLY A 41 -2.25 11.12 1.50
C GLY A 41 -3.02 12.16 0.70
N HIS A 42 -3.17 11.95 -0.63
CA HIS A 42 -4.05 12.79 -1.46
C HIS A 42 -5.50 12.73 -0.96
N TRP A 43 -6.08 11.54 -0.83
CA TRP A 43 -7.44 11.38 -0.32
C TRP A 43 -7.63 11.99 1.08
N LEU A 44 -6.65 11.76 1.98
CA LEU A 44 -6.71 12.23 3.34
C LEU A 44 -6.67 13.77 3.46
N LEU A 45 -5.95 14.43 2.54
CA LEU A 45 -5.67 15.85 2.57
C LEU A 45 -6.47 16.67 1.52
N GLU A 46 -7.31 16.02 0.72
CA GLU A 46 -8.02 16.69 -0.40
C GLU A 46 -8.80 17.92 0.02
N LYS A 47 -9.35 17.93 1.24
CA LYS A 47 -10.07 19.09 1.81
C LYS A 47 -9.16 20.27 2.18
N ARG A 48 -7.84 20.11 2.16
CA ARG A 48 -6.88 21.16 2.50
C ARG A 48 -6.49 22.04 1.31
N GLY A 49 -6.96 21.76 0.10
CA GLY A 49 -6.67 22.54 -1.09
C GLY A 49 -6.17 21.69 -2.27
N GLN A 50 -5.25 22.21 -3.06
CA GLN A 50 -4.72 21.53 -4.23
C GLN A 50 -3.69 20.45 -3.83
N VAL A 51 -4.15 19.24 -3.64
CA VAL A 51 -3.30 18.08 -3.30
C VAL A 51 -3.22 17.12 -4.48
N SER A 52 -2.04 16.56 -4.75
CA SER A 52 -1.83 15.54 -5.78
C SER A 52 -0.94 14.42 -5.25
N GLY A 53 -1.46 13.19 -5.23
CA GLY A 53 -0.68 11.97 -4.97
C GLY A 53 -0.16 11.42 -6.30
N LEU A 54 1.15 11.42 -6.51
CA LEU A 54 1.76 11.09 -7.79
C LEU A 54 2.83 10.00 -7.64
N SER A 55 3.03 9.21 -8.71
CA SER A 55 4.21 8.37 -8.80
C SER A 55 5.48 9.22 -8.79
N SER A 56 6.59 8.66 -8.37
CA SER A 56 7.81 9.45 -8.17
C SER A 56 8.33 10.10 -9.45
N LEU A 57 8.10 9.50 -10.62
CA LEU A 57 8.50 10.10 -11.91
C LEU A 57 7.62 11.29 -12.27
N GLU A 58 6.30 11.14 -12.21
CA GLU A 58 5.34 12.23 -12.48
C GLU A 58 5.54 13.37 -11.47
N ALA A 59 5.70 13.03 -10.18
CA ALA A 59 5.97 14.01 -9.14
C ALA A 59 7.28 14.78 -9.40
N SER A 60 8.35 14.09 -9.81
CA SER A 60 9.62 14.73 -10.17
C SER A 60 9.46 15.72 -11.32
N LYS A 61 8.70 15.36 -12.36
CA LYS A 61 8.42 16.27 -13.48
C LYS A 61 7.55 17.45 -13.08
N THR A 62 6.57 17.23 -12.19
CA THR A 62 5.62 18.27 -11.77
C THR A 62 6.23 19.22 -10.75
N ALA A 63 7.19 18.76 -9.94
CA ALA A 63 7.81 19.53 -8.87
C ALA A 63 8.52 20.84 -9.34
N GLN A 64 8.98 20.87 -10.57
CA GLN A 64 9.59 22.10 -11.15
C GLN A 64 8.61 23.25 -11.32
N TYR A 65 7.31 23.00 -11.30
CA TYR A 65 6.24 24.02 -11.43
C TYR A 65 5.69 24.47 -10.08
N LEU A 66 6.22 23.99 -8.97
CA LEU A 66 5.92 24.49 -7.63
C LEU A 66 6.47 25.91 -7.46
N LYS A 67 5.96 26.60 -6.45
CA LYS A 67 6.31 28.01 -6.15
C LYS A 67 6.62 28.15 -4.67
N PRO A 68 7.25 29.25 -4.23
CA PRO A 68 7.33 29.58 -2.82
C PRO A 68 5.95 29.51 -2.14
N GLY A 69 5.88 28.82 -1.01
CA GLY A 69 4.64 28.51 -0.30
C GLY A 69 3.97 27.20 -0.71
N ASP A 70 4.42 26.53 -1.78
CA ASP A 70 3.98 25.17 -2.10
C ASP A 70 4.80 24.11 -1.33
N LEU A 71 4.31 22.86 -1.34
CA LEU A 71 4.88 21.75 -0.58
C LEU A 71 5.10 20.50 -1.43
N PHE A 72 6.26 19.91 -1.31
CA PHE A 72 6.57 18.58 -1.81
C PHE A 72 6.74 17.60 -0.63
N ILE A 73 5.93 16.56 -0.56
CA ILE A 73 6.04 15.50 0.44
C ILE A 73 6.62 14.26 -0.25
N GLY A 74 7.88 13.96 0.04
CA GLY A 74 8.56 12.78 -0.48
C GLY A 74 8.45 11.59 0.46
N ILE A 75 7.82 10.50 0.02
CA ILE A 75 7.71 9.25 0.78
C ILE A 75 8.73 8.25 0.27
N SER A 76 9.71 7.93 1.11
CA SER A 76 10.72 6.90 0.83
C SER A 76 11.23 6.33 2.14
N VAL A 77 10.90 5.09 2.46
CA VAL A 77 11.30 4.43 3.72
C VAL A 77 12.80 4.52 3.93
N SER A 78 13.61 4.17 2.92
CA SER A 78 15.08 4.28 2.95
C SER A 78 15.60 5.70 2.74
N GLY A 79 14.74 6.64 2.28
CA GLY A 79 15.12 7.99 1.90
C GLY A 79 16.11 8.10 0.74
N ARG A 80 16.25 7.05 -0.10
CA ARG A 80 17.26 6.94 -1.17
C ARG A 80 16.67 6.72 -2.56
N THR A 81 15.37 6.74 -2.72
CA THR A 81 14.70 6.56 -4.02
C THR A 81 15.04 7.72 -4.96
N ALA A 82 15.79 7.45 -6.03
CA ALA A 82 16.35 8.47 -6.90
C ALA A 82 15.33 9.48 -7.44
N ARG A 83 14.15 8.98 -7.89
CA ARG A 83 13.09 9.84 -8.41
C ARG A 83 12.45 10.74 -7.36
N VAL A 84 12.32 10.26 -6.12
CA VAL A 84 11.82 11.07 -5.01
C VAL A 84 12.82 12.18 -4.67
N LEU A 85 14.14 11.84 -4.64
CA LEU A 85 15.19 12.82 -4.41
C LEU A 85 15.26 13.90 -5.50
N GLU A 86 15.07 13.53 -6.75
CA GLU A 86 14.99 14.50 -7.86
C GLU A 86 13.78 15.42 -7.72
N GLY A 87 12.61 14.88 -7.37
CA GLY A 87 11.41 15.67 -7.10
C GLY A 87 11.64 16.67 -5.97
N ALA A 88 12.26 16.22 -4.87
CA ALA A 88 12.61 17.07 -3.74
C ALA A 88 13.58 18.21 -4.14
N LYS A 89 14.64 17.88 -4.90
CA LYS A 89 15.60 18.89 -5.39
C LYS A 89 14.94 19.92 -6.30
N ARG A 90 14.08 19.49 -7.21
CA ARG A 90 13.34 20.40 -8.11
C ARG A 90 12.38 21.29 -7.34
N ALA A 91 11.68 20.75 -6.34
CA ALA A 91 10.81 21.51 -5.46
C ALA A 91 11.58 22.62 -4.73
N LEU A 92 12.74 22.28 -4.14
CA LEU A 92 13.62 23.25 -3.48
C LEU A 92 14.13 24.32 -4.46
N SER A 93 14.54 23.93 -5.67
CA SER A 93 14.99 24.89 -6.70
C SER A 93 13.86 25.82 -7.16
N ALA A 94 12.60 25.39 -7.06
CA ALA A 94 11.42 26.18 -7.33
C ALA A 94 10.97 27.06 -6.13
N GLY A 95 11.68 26.97 -5.00
CA GLY A 95 11.37 27.72 -3.77
C GLY A 95 10.30 27.09 -2.89
N ALA A 96 9.86 25.88 -3.19
CA ALA A 96 8.90 25.15 -2.38
C ALA A 96 9.55 24.49 -1.16
N SER A 97 8.79 24.24 -0.11
CA SER A 97 9.21 23.45 1.03
C SER A 97 9.19 21.95 0.72
N VAL A 98 10.04 21.19 1.41
CA VAL A 98 10.12 19.72 1.28
C VAL A 98 9.89 19.05 2.63
N VAL A 99 8.99 18.07 2.66
CA VAL A 99 8.82 17.14 3.77
C VAL A 99 9.34 15.77 3.37
N ALA A 100 10.17 15.16 4.21
CA ALA A 100 10.62 13.78 4.07
C ALA A 100 9.81 12.86 4.98
N VAL A 101 9.11 11.90 4.40
CA VAL A 101 8.47 10.80 5.14
C VAL A 101 9.39 9.59 5.01
N THR A 102 10.14 9.28 6.06
CA THR A 102 11.22 8.28 6.01
C THR A 102 11.49 7.67 7.39
N ASP A 103 12.00 6.43 7.40
CA ASP A 103 12.51 5.79 8.62
C ASP A 103 13.95 6.15 8.91
N ASN A 104 14.71 6.46 7.86
CA ASN A 104 16.13 6.79 7.97
C ASN A 104 16.36 8.31 8.04
N LEU A 105 16.51 8.83 9.25
CA LEU A 105 16.73 10.25 9.52
C LEU A 105 18.10 10.79 9.01
N GLN A 106 19.04 9.90 8.66
CA GLN A 106 20.33 10.25 8.08
C GLN A 106 20.33 10.11 6.56
N SER A 107 19.19 9.84 5.95
CA SER A 107 19.08 9.63 4.51
C SER A 107 19.25 10.90 3.70
N PRO A 108 19.64 10.78 2.41
CA PRO A 108 19.70 11.93 1.51
C PRO A 108 18.40 12.72 1.42
N LEU A 109 17.22 12.05 1.52
CA LEU A 109 15.95 12.74 1.51
C LEU A 109 15.72 13.55 2.79
N ALA A 110 16.08 12.99 3.96
CA ALA A 110 16.00 13.70 5.22
C ALA A 110 16.91 14.93 5.26
N GLN A 111 18.12 14.83 4.68
CA GLN A 111 19.06 15.94 4.59
C GLN A 111 18.60 17.08 3.66
N LEU A 112 17.80 16.77 2.65
CA LEU A 112 17.21 17.77 1.75
C LEU A 112 15.96 18.44 2.33
N ALA A 113 15.31 17.81 3.28
CA ALA A 113 13.97 18.21 3.73
C ALA A 113 14.00 19.45 4.64
N THR A 114 13.01 20.31 4.48
CA THR A 114 12.70 21.39 5.42
C THR A 114 12.21 20.81 6.76
N VAL A 115 11.43 19.73 6.69
CA VAL A 115 10.90 19.01 7.86
C VAL A 115 10.94 17.52 7.58
N VAL A 116 11.24 16.71 8.61
CA VAL A 116 11.21 15.24 8.53
C VAL A 116 10.04 14.73 9.35
N TRP A 117 9.25 13.84 8.74
CA TRP A 117 8.21 13.04 9.41
C TRP A 117 8.71 11.61 9.57
N PRO A 118 9.21 11.24 10.74
CA PRO A 118 9.66 9.88 11.00
C PRO A 118 8.49 8.89 10.98
N ILE A 119 8.66 7.76 10.30
CA ILE A 119 7.61 6.75 10.22
C ILE A 119 7.63 5.75 11.38
N HIS A 120 8.74 5.64 12.12
CA HIS A 120 8.87 4.76 13.29
C HIS A 120 8.47 3.28 13.02
N ALA A 121 8.79 2.77 11.83
CA ALA A 121 8.51 1.39 11.48
C ALA A 121 9.49 0.40 12.13
N SER A 122 10.75 0.80 12.28
CA SER A 122 11.82 -0.01 12.86
C SER A 122 12.18 0.47 14.26
N PRO A 123 12.52 -0.43 15.20
CA PRO A 123 13.11 -0.03 16.47
C PRO A 123 14.38 0.78 16.27
N ALA A 124 14.65 1.75 17.15
CA ALA A 124 15.82 2.61 17.06
C ALA A 124 17.13 1.82 17.02
N GLU A 125 17.20 0.67 17.67
CA GLU A 125 18.34 -0.24 17.70
C GLU A 125 18.61 -0.90 16.34
N GLU A 126 17.57 -1.23 15.59
CA GLU A 126 17.69 -1.78 14.23
C GLU A 126 18.15 -0.72 13.24
N LEU A 127 17.77 0.55 13.41
CA LEU A 127 18.19 1.67 12.54
C LEU A 127 19.70 1.93 12.62
N HIS A 128 20.32 1.69 13.79
CA HIS A 128 21.77 1.84 13.96
C HIS A 128 22.58 0.67 13.38
N GLN A 129 22.00 -0.53 13.33
CA GLN A 129 22.65 -1.72 12.75
C GLN A 129 22.62 -1.71 11.21
N THR A 130 21.69 -1.01 10.61
CA THR A 130 21.64 -0.76 9.17
C THR A 130 22.58 0.37 8.79
N ASN A 131 23.86 0.25 9.07
CA ASN A 131 24.88 0.97 8.37
C ASN A 131 24.82 0.55 6.90
N TYR A 132 23.96 1.22 6.14
CA TYR A 132 23.86 1.12 4.69
C TYR A 132 25.15 1.63 4.04
N LYS A 133 26.23 0.90 4.22
CA LYS A 133 27.42 1.08 3.38
C LYS A 133 27.08 0.49 2.03
N ASP A 134 26.81 1.37 1.09
CA ASP A 134 26.35 1.11 -0.28
C ASP A 134 27.32 0.30 -1.15
N GLU A 135 28.38 -0.26 -0.60
CA GLU A 135 29.49 -0.72 -1.44
C GLU A 135 29.32 -2.14 -1.99
N HIS A 136 28.37 -2.95 -1.47
CA HIS A 136 28.19 -4.30 -2.01
C HIS A 136 26.72 -4.75 -2.03
N ALA A 137 26.25 -5.16 -3.20
CA ALA A 137 24.98 -5.87 -3.37
C ALA A 137 24.79 -7.02 -2.36
N LYS A 138 25.87 -7.60 -1.86
CA LYS A 138 25.87 -8.64 -0.80
C LYS A 138 25.24 -8.21 0.52
N GLN A 139 25.22 -6.92 0.87
CA GLN A 139 24.54 -6.44 2.08
C GLN A 139 23.01 -6.34 1.92
N TYR A 140 22.52 -6.30 0.68
CA TYR A 140 21.08 -6.41 0.41
C TYR A 140 20.55 -7.84 0.55
N VAL A 141 21.41 -8.83 0.43
CA VAL A 141 21.08 -10.25 0.63
C VAL A 141 20.72 -10.55 2.09
N GLY A 142 21.16 -9.74 3.06
CA GLY A 142 20.74 -9.80 4.46
C GLY A 142 19.29 -9.34 4.72
N TYR A 143 18.64 -8.68 3.76
CA TYR A 143 17.20 -8.31 3.80
C TYR A 143 16.27 -9.38 3.24
N HIS A 144 16.72 -10.61 3.07
CA HIS A 144 15.94 -11.72 2.54
C HIS A 144 14.66 -12.06 3.34
N HIS A 145 14.54 -11.54 4.55
CA HIS A 145 13.40 -11.84 5.41
C HIS A 145 12.18 -10.92 5.22
N ASP A 146 12.30 -9.86 4.38
CA ASP A 146 11.31 -8.78 4.31
C ASP A 146 10.90 -8.40 2.88
N VAL A 147 10.81 -9.36 1.95
CA VAL A 147 10.49 -9.06 0.54
C VAL A 147 9.13 -8.40 0.40
N ALA A 148 8.10 -8.92 1.06
CA ALA A 148 6.78 -8.33 1.09
C ALA A 148 6.62 -7.46 2.34
N GLN A 149 7.18 -6.26 2.31
CA GLN A 149 7.13 -5.34 3.44
C GLN A 149 5.70 -4.82 3.66
N THR A 150 5.16 -5.06 4.84
CA THR A 150 3.82 -4.61 5.23
C THR A 150 3.87 -3.59 6.36
N LYS A 151 4.81 -3.74 7.32
CA LYS A 151 4.95 -2.87 8.49
C LYS A 151 5.28 -1.41 8.13
N THR A 152 6.17 -1.20 7.16
CA THR A 152 6.58 0.13 6.74
C THR A 152 5.44 0.89 6.05
N PHE A 153 4.63 0.23 5.23
CA PHE A 153 3.44 0.83 4.64
C PHE A 153 2.45 1.27 5.72
N TRP A 154 2.17 0.39 6.69
CA TRP A 154 1.31 0.69 7.84
C TRP A 154 1.80 1.92 8.61
N ALA A 155 3.08 1.96 8.96
CA ALA A 155 3.68 3.07 9.67
C ALA A 155 3.60 4.41 8.89
N VAL A 156 3.77 4.37 7.56
CA VAL A 156 3.59 5.55 6.70
C VAL A 156 2.15 6.05 6.75
N LEU A 157 1.15 5.16 6.66
CA LEU A 157 -0.26 5.55 6.76
C LEU A 157 -0.55 6.27 8.08
N LEU A 158 -0.10 5.69 9.21
CA LEU A 158 -0.31 6.28 10.53
C LEU A 158 0.43 7.63 10.69
N THR A 159 1.61 7.77 10.09
CA THR A 159 2.33 9.04 10.04
C THR A 159 1.54 10.11 9.30
N LEU A 160 0.97 9.78 8.13
CA LEU A 160 0.14 10.69 7.34
C LEU A 160 -1.15 11.07 8.08
N ILE A 161 -1.79 10.12 8.76
CA ILE A 161 -2.99 10.36 9.58
C ILE A 161 -2.69 11.37 10.70
N ARG A 162 -1.59 11.19 11.42
CA ARG A 162 -1.16 12.12 12.47
C ARG A 162 -0.85 13.50 11.88
N ALA A 163 -0.11 13.55 10.77
CA ALA A 163 0.21 14.79 10.09
C ALA A 163 -1.06 15.54 9.63
N ALA A 164 -2.03 14.81 9.10
CA ALA A 164 -3.31 15.37 8.70
C ALA A 164 -4.16 15.85 9.90
N LYS A 165 -3.83 15.45 11.12
CA LYS A 165 -4.65 15.62 12.33
C LYS A 165 -6.08 15.11 12.10
N SER A 166 -6.18 13.97 11.40
CA SER A 166 -7.45 13.34 11.10
C SER A 166 -8.11 12.81 12.37
N LYS A 167 -9.43 12.86 12.39
CA LYS A 167 -10.21 12.27 13.49
C LYS A 167 -10.16 10.75 13.33
N LEU A 168 -9.24 10.12 14.03
CA LEU A 168 -9.13 8.66 14.17
C LEU A 168 -9.27 8.33 15.64
N ASP A 169 -10.16 7.40 15.96
CA ASP A 169 -10.23 6.83 17.31
C ASP A 169 -9.15 5.75 17.44
N TRP A 170 -8.08 6.08 18.13
CA TRP A 170 -6.94 5.20 18.34
C TRP A 170 -7.29 3.94 19.15
N HIS A 171 -8.27 4.02 20.06
CA HIS A 171 -8.71 2.85 20.84
C HIS A 171 -9.46 1.86 19.95
N ILE A 172 -10.32 2.37 19.06
CA ILE A 172 -11.00 1.55 18.05
C ILE A 172 -9.97 0.95 17.10
N LEU A 173 -9.01 1.74 16.60
CA LEU A 173 -7.95 1.24 15.74
C LEU A 173 -7.18 0.09 16.38
N LEU A 174 -6.77 0.23 17.65
CA LEU A 174 -6.03 -0.81 18.37
C LEU A 174 -6.89 -2.07 18.55
N ALA A 175 -8.16 -1.93 18.93
CA ALA A 175 -9.08 -3.07 19.07
C ALA A 175 -9.30 -3.80 17.74
N HIS A 176 -9.51 -3.06 16.64
CA HIS A 176 -9.66 -3.64 15.30
C HIS A 176 -8.37 -4.31 14.84
N THR A 177 -7.21 -3.66 15.03
CA THR A 177 -5.91 -4.22 14.70
C THR A 177 -5.69 -5.53 15.45
N HIS A 178 -5.94 -5.57 16.76
CA HIS A 178 -5.85 -6.79 17.58
C HIS A 178 -6.74 -7.90 17.03
N ARG A 179 -8.02 -7.61 16.73
CA ARG A 179 -8.95 -8.58 16.16
C ARG A 179 -8.48 -9.11 14.81
N LEU A 180 -8.03 -8.23 13.90
CA LEU A 180 -7.57 -8.60 12.56
C LEU A 180 -6.22 -9.34 12.56
N LEU A 181 -5.41 -9.18 13.61
CA LEU A 181 -4.17 -9.95 13.79
C LEU A 181 -4.39 -11.27 14.53
N SER A 182 -5.59 -11.53 15.06
CA SER A 182 -5.90 -12.74 15.80
C SER A 182 -5.92 -13.99 14.90
N THR A 183 -5.60 -15.14 15.51
CA THR A 183 -5.69 -16.45 14.85
C THR A 183 -7.09 -16.72 14.29
N ALA A 184 -8.14 -16.31 15.01
CA ALA A 184 -9.52 -16.48 14.58
C ALA A 184 -9.83 -15.77 13.25
N PHE A 185 -9.14 -14.65 12.95
CA PHE A 185 -9.33 -13.95 11.68
C PHE A 185 -8.51 -14.58 10.54
N HIS A 186 -7.23 -14.89 10.74
CA HIS A 186 -6.37 -15.29 9.63
C HIS A 186 -6.34 -16.80 9.33
N GLU A 187 -6.62 -17.68 10.29
CA GLU A 187 -6.65 -19.14 10.05
C GLU A 187 -7.66 -19.58 8.97
N PRO A 188 -8.89 -19.03 8.89
CA PRO A 188 -9.79 -19.31 7.79
C PRO A 188 -9.20 -18.94 6.41
N LEU A 189 -8.44 -17.85 6.32
CA LEU A 189 -7.75 -17.45 5.11
C LEU A 189 -6.65 -18.45 4.75
N PHE A 190 -5.86 -18.90 5.73
CA PHE A 190 -4.82 -19.91 5.51
C PHE A 190 -5.36 -21.25 5.06
N SER A 191 -6.46 -21.72 5.65
CA SER A 191 -7.07 -23.00 5.27
C SER A 191 -7.54 -23.03 3.81
N LYS A 192 -7.93 -21.88 3.26
CA LYS A 192 -8.40 -21.73 1.88
C LYS A 192 -7.28 -21.34 0.89
N ALA A 193 -6.15 -20.88 1.39
CA ALA A 193 -5.05 -20.39 0.57
C ALA A 193 -4.54 -21.44 -0.43
N ALA A 194 -4.49 -22.71 -0.05
CA ALA A 194 -4.09 -23.80 -0.95
C ALA A 194 -5.01 -23.96 -2.16
N LEU A 195 -6.31 -23.67 -1.98
CA LEU A 195 -7.30 -23.66 -3.05
C LEU A 195 -7.09 -22.43 -3.96
N TRP A 196 -6.90 -21.26 -3.36
CA TRP A 196 -6.71 -20.00 -4.09
C TRP A 196 -5.39 -19.94 -4.83
N ALA A 197 -4.32 -20.52 -4.28
CA ALA A 197 -3.00 -20.53 -4.89
C ALA A 197 -2.92 -21.29 -6.23
N LYS A 198 -3.94 -22.09 -6.56
CA LYS A 198 -4.08 -22.77 -7.86
C LYS A 198 -4.62 -21.84 -8.95
N SER A 199 -5.13 -20.66 -8.60
CA SER A 199 -5.61 -19.69 -9.59
C SER A 199 -4.47 -19.14 -10.45
N GLY A 200 -4.78 -18.78 -11.69
CA GLY A 200 -3.81 -18.18 -12.60
C GLY A 200 -3.51 -16.74 -12.23
N GLN A 201 -4.53 -15.98 -11.87
CA GLN A 201 -4.43 -14.56 -11.52
C GLN A 201 -5.49 -14.14 -10.50
N THR A 202 -5.25 -12.98 -9.89
CA THR A 202 -6.17 -12.40 -8.90
C THR A 202 -6.53 -10.97 -9.32
N PHE A 203 -7.83 -10.65 -9.29
CA PHE A 203 -8.33 -9.31 -9.49
C PHE A 203 -8.80 -8.73 -8.14
N PHE A 204 -8.23 -7.59 -7.76
CA PHE A 204 -8.69 -6.82 -6.62
C PHE A 204 -9.55 -5.66 -7.12
N LEU A 205 -10.82 -5.64 -6.74
CA LEU A 205 -11.79 -4.66 -7.20
C LEU A 205 -12.19 -3.73 -6.05
N GLY A 206 -11.91 -2.44 -6.22
CA GLY A 206 -12.26 -1.43 -5.22
C GLY A 206 -12.67 -0.13 -5.91
N SER A 207 -13.70 0.51 -5.38
CA SER A 207 -14.17 1.82 -5.87
C SER A 207 -13.76 2.94 -4.90
N GLY A 208 -13.69 4.18 -5.38
CA GLY A 208 -13.25 5.30 -4.57
C GLY A 208 -11.86 5.06 -3.95
N TRP A 209 -11.74 5.32 -2.66
CA TRP A 209 -10.49 5.13 -1.91
C TRP A 209 -10.09 3.65 -1.73
N ALA A 210 -11.05 2.71 -1.79
CA ALA A 210 -10.73 1.27 -1.74
C ALA A 210 -9.86 0.82 -2.93
N ARG A 211 -9.85 1.57 -4.04
CA ARG A 211 -8.97 1.32 -5.17
C ARG A 211 -7.49 1.46 -4.81
N ILE A 212 -7.16 2.26 -3.81
CA ILE A 212 -5.79 2.38 -3.27
C ILE A 212 -5.39 1.07 -2.60
N VAL A 213 -6.30 0.49 -1.82
CA VAL A 213 -6.09 -0.80 -1.15
C VAL A 213 -6.00 -1.94 -2.17
N ALA A 214 -6.87 -1.94 -3.19
CA ALA A 214 -6.81 -2.90 -4.30
C ALA A 214 -5.46 -2.86 -5.03
N ARG A 215 -4.92 -1.66 -5.30
CA ARG A 215 -3.58 -1.46 -5.87
C ARG A 215 -2.50 -2.03 -4.96
N PHE A 216 -2.54 -1.71 -3.67
CA PHE A 216 -1.60 -2.23 -2.70
C PHE A 216 -1.62 -3.76 -2.64
N ALA A 217 -2.81 -4.37 -2.59
CA ALA A 217 -2.97 -5.82 -2.63
C ALA A 217 -2.34 -6.46 -3.88
N SER A 218 -2.58 -5.86 -5.05
CA SER A 218 -1.95 -6.30 -6.31
C SER A 218 -0.42 -6.25 -6.24
N TYR A 219 0.15 -5.19 -5.68
CA TYR A 219 1.61 -5.09 -5.51
C TYR A 219 2.16 -6.14 -4.56
N LYS A 220 1.47 -6.45 -3.48
CA LYS A 220 1.87 -7.54 -2.57
C LYS A 220 1.85 -8.89 -3.29
N MET A 221 0.86 -9.17 -4.12
CA MET A 221 0.83 -10.39 -4.93
C MET A 221 2.02 -10.47 -5.89
N HIS A 222 2.40 -9.34 -6.53
CA HIS A 222 3.58 -9.30 -7.40
C HIS A 222 4.87 -9.61 -6.62
N GLU A 223 5.01 -9.11 -5.40
CA GLU A 223 6.15 -9.42 -4.53
C GLU A 223 6.21 -10.92 -4.18
N PHE A 224 5.06 -11.61 -4.16
CA PHE A 224 4.97 -13.07 -4.03
C PHE A 224 5.04 -13.81 -5.37
N ASN A 225 5.47 -13.15 -6.43
CA ASN A 225 5.55 -13.72 -7.79
C ASN A 225 4.19 -14.27 -8.31
N ARG A 226 3.11 -13.57 -8.01
CA ARG A 226 1.75 -13.90 -8.46
C ARG A 226 1.23 -12.81 -9.38
N VAL A 227 0.54 -13.21 -10.44
CA VAL A 227 -0.14 -12.27 -11.33
C VAL A 227 -1.37 -11.71 -10.62
N ALA A 228 -1.44 -10.40 -10.52
CA ALA A 228 -2.59 -9.74 -9.96
C ALA A 228 -2.89 -8.41 -10.66
N HIS A 229 -4.15 -8.04 -10.66
CA HIS A 229 -4.68 -6.81 -11.23
C HIS A 229 -5.45 -6.04 -10.16
N PHE A 230 -5.55 -4.73 -10.34
CA PHE A 230 -6.42 -3.89 -9.53
C PHE A 230 -7.18 -2.94 -10.43
N THR A 231 -8.47 -2.74 -10.14
CA THR A 231 -9.30 -1.80 -10.90
C THR A 231 -10.57 -1.42 -10.13
N GLY A 232 -11.38 -0.53 -10.67
CA GLY A 232 -12.75 -0.29 -10.24
C GLY A 232 -13.69 -1.40 -10.74
N ILE A 233 -14.86 -1.53 -10.12
CA ILE A 233 -15.85 -2.55 -10.53
C ILE A 233 -16.32 -2.29 -11.96
N GLU A 234 -16.55 -1.03 -12.33
CA GLU A 234 -16.98 -0.67 -13.70
C GLU A 234 -15.92 -0.98 -14.74
N GLU A 235 -14.68 -0.53 -14.52
CA GLU A 235 -13.59 -0.80 -15.47
C GLU A 235 -13.30 -2.30 -15.58
N TYR A 236 -13.53 -3.07 -14.51
CA TYR A 236 -13.45 -4.52 -14.58
C TYR A 236 -14.43 -5.08 -15.59
N CYS A 237 -15.69 -4.69 -15.54
CA CYS A 237 -16.73 -5.13 -16.46
C CYS A 237 -16.45 -4.73 -17.90
N HIS A 238 -15.81 -3.58 -18.12
CA HIS A 238 -15.53 -3.07 -19.47
C HIS A 238 -14.22 -3.58 -20.09
N THR A 239 -13.27 -4.07 -19.29
CA THR A 239 -11.92 -4.39 -19.77
C THR A 239 -11.40 -5.75 -19.27
N HIS A 240 -11.47 -6.01 -17.98
CA HIS A 240 -10.84 -7.19 -17.40
C HIS A 240 -11.63 -8.49 -17.59
N TYR A 241 -12.91 -8.42 -17.90
CA TYR A 241 -13.69 -9.58 -18.32
C TYR A 241 -13.03 -10.34 -19.48
N PHE A 242 -12.39 -9.63 -20.42
CA PHE A 242 -11.76 -10.25 -21.57
C PHE A 242 -10.51 -11.09 -21.24
N ILE A 243 -9.95 -10.92 -20.07
CA ILE A 243 -8.77 -11.67 -19.60
C ILE A 243 -9.06 -12.59 -18.40
N THR A 244 -10.28 -12.55 -17.88
CA THR A 244 -10.71 -13.41 -16.76
C THR A 244 -10.87 -14.85 -17.25
N ARG A 245 -10.35 -15.80 -16.49
CA ARG A 245 -10.35 -17.23 -16.82
C ARG A 245 -11.05 -18.02 -15.72
N THR A 246 -11.40 -19.24 -16.04
CA THR A 246 -11.93 -20.21 -15.07
C THR A 246 -11.00 -20.34 -13.86
N SER A 247 -11.59 -20.29 -12.69
CA SER A 247 -10.91 -20.38 -11.39
C SER A 247 -10.00 -19.21 -11.02
N ASP A 248 -9.98 -18.11 -11.78
CA ASP A 248 -9.35 -16.88 -11.31
C ASP A 248 -10.03 -16.36 -10.04
N ILE A 249 -9.29 -15.61 -9.23
CA ILE A 249 -9.83 -15.00 -8.02
C ILE A 249 -10.29 -13.58 -8.34
N VAL A 250 -11.52 -13.24 -7.92
CA VAL A 250 -12.04 -11.88 -7.95
C VAL A 250 -12.39 -11.47 -6.51
N ALA A 251 -11.58 -10.58 -5.96
CA ALA A 251 -11.74 -10.07 -4.59
C ALA A 251 -12.39 -8.68 -4.64
N PHE A 252 -13.61 -8.57 -4.12
CA PHE A 252 -14.33 -7.31 -3.97
C PHE A 252 -14.01 -6.67 -2.63
N LEU A 253 -13.58 -5.41 -2.66
CA LEU A 253 -13.35 -4.56 -1.49
C LEU A 253 -14.54 -3.61 -1.34
N ILE A 254 -15.51 -4.01 -0.52
CA ILE A 254 -16.79 -3.33 -0.36
C ILE A 254 -16.70 -2.31 0.77
N VAL A 255 -17.11 -1.08 0.48
CA VAL A 255 -16.95 0.06 1.39
C VAL A 255 -18.25 0.81 1.69
N ASP A 256 -19.29 0.57 0.88
CA ASP A 256 -20.62 1.16 1.03
C ASP A 256 -21.67 0.32 0.30
N ASP A 257 -22.94 0.67 0.49
CA ASP A 257 -24.08 -0.06 -0.08
C ASP A 257 -24.14 0.03 -1.60
N ASP A 258 -23.70 1.15 -2.21
CA ASP A 258 -23.67 1.30 -3.66
C ASP A 258 -22.64 0.36 -4.29
N THR A 259 -21.44 0.27 -3.70
CA THR A 259 -20.42 -0.68 -4.15
C THR A 259 -20.84 -2.13 -3.92
N ALA A 260 -21.55 -2.43 -2.81
CA ALA A 260 -22.12 -3.74 -2.54
C ALA A 260 -23.18 -4.12 -3.59
N ALA A 261 -24.13 -3.22 -3.87
CA ALA A 261 -25.17 -3.44 -4.86
C ALA A 261 -24.58 -3.70 -6.25
N ARG A 262 -23.61 -2.88 -6.67
CA ARG A 262 -22.96 -3.05 -7.97
C ARG A 262 -22.13 -4.34 -8.06
N ALA A 263 -21.41 -4.70 -7.03
CA ALA A 263 -20.68 -5.96 -6.97
C ALA A 263 -21.63 -7.17 -7.05
N ALA A 264 -22.78 -7.10 -6.36
CA ALA A 264 -23.79 -8.15 -6.38
C ALA A 264 -24.39 -8.40 -7.79
N GLU A 265 -24.49 -7.37 -8.63
CA GLU A 265 -24.90 -7.52 -10.04
C GLU A 265 -23.83 -8.25 -10.88
N VAL A 266 -22.56 -8.11 -10.53
CA VAL A 266 -21.42 -8.68 -11.27
C VAL A 266 -21.16 -10.14 -10.90
N VAL A 267 -21.40 -10.51 -9.65
CA VAL A 267 -21.13 -11.86 -9.10
C VAL A 267 -21.75 -13.01 -9.91
N PRO A 268 -23.06 -12.99 -10.29
CA PRO A 268 -23.66 -14.08 -11.05
C PRO A 268 -22.92 -14.35 -12.36
N VAL A 269 -22.57 -13.30 -13.09
CA VAL A 269 -21.84 -13.42 -14.36
C VAL A 269 -20.46 -14.04 -14.16
N LEU A 270 -19.77 -13.67 -13.09
CA LEU A 270 -18.46 -14.24 -12.76
C LEU A 270 -18.55 -15.72 -12.41
N GLN A 271 -19.57 -16.13 -11.70
CA GLN A 271 -19.78 -17.53 -11.33
C GLN A 271 -20.25 -18.38 -12.52
N GLU A 272 -21.18 -17.87 -13.32
CA GLU A 272 -21.78 -18.62 -14.41
C GLU A 272 -20.89 -18.73 -15.65
N LEU A 273 -20.21 -17.64 -16.04
CA LEU A 273 -19.41 -17.62 -17.27
C LEU A 273 -17.93 -18.00 -17.04
N PHE A 274 -17.38 -17.63 -15.90
CA PHE A 274 -15.93 -17.79 -15.67
C PHE A 274 -15.62 -18.81 -14.59
N GLU A 275 -16.63 -19.30 -13.85
CA GLU A 275 -16.42 -20.12 -12.65
C GLU A 275 -15.38 -19.50 -11.71
N ALA A 276 -15.32 -18.15 -11.69
CA ALA A 276 -14.36 -17.40 -10.90
C ALA A 276 -14.63 -17.55 -9.41
N ARG A 277 -13.58 -17.62 -8.62
CA ARG A 277 -13.67 -17.68 -7.16
C ARG A 277 -13.86 -16.28 -6.61
N ILE A 278 -14.95 -16.09 -5.87
CA ILE A 278 -15.30 -14.79 -5.32
C ILE A 278 -14.86 -14.69 -3.87
N ILE A 279 -14.12 -13.63 -3.56
CA ILE A 279 -13.83 -13.21 -2.19
C ILE A 279 -14.51 -11.87 -1.98
N TRP A 280 -15.37 -11.78 -0.96
CA TRP A 280 -16.13 -10.60 -0.64
C TRP A 280 -15.67 -10.05 0.72
N ILE A 281 -15.05 -8.88 0.74
CA ILE A 281 -14.49 -8.27 1.95
C ILE A 281 -15.30 -7.03 2.28
N GLN A 282 -15.96 -7.01 3.45
CA GLN A 282 -16.78 -5.89 3.91
C GLN A 282 -16.74 -5.73 5.43
N SER A 283 -17.11 -4.53 5.90
CA SER A 283 -17.39 -4.30 7.33
C SER A 283 -18.68 -5.01 7.76
N GLU A 284 -18.71 -5.52 8.98
CA GLU A 284 -19.94 -6.05 9.61
C GLU A 284 -21.02 -4.98 9.81
N SER A 285 -20.71 -3.71 9.63
CA SER A 285 -21.68 -2.61 9.65
C SER A 285 -22.55 -2.52 8.38
N LEU A 286 -22.10 -3.11 7.28
CA LEU A 286 -22.86 -3.14 6.03
C LEU A 286 -23.83 -4.33 6.05
N ASP A 287 -24.98 -4.14 5.41
CA ASP A 287 -25.95 -5.22 5.25
C ASP A 287 -25.33 -6.41 4.49
N GLN A 288 -25.72 -7.62 4.87
CA GLN A 288 -25.32 -8.81 4.15
C GLN A 288 -25.97 -8.81 2.77
N PRO A 289 -25.18 -8.84 1.68
CA PRO A 289 -25.75 -8.82 0.35
C PRO A 289 -26.53 -10.12 0.09
N ASN A 290 -27.66 -10.01 -0.61
CA ASN A 290 -28.37 -11.16 -1.12
C ASN A 290 -27.64 -11.70 -2.37
N LEU A 291 -26.63 -12.52 -2.14
CA LEU A 291 -25.78 -13.08 -3.20
C LEU A 291 -26.29 -14.45 -3.64
N PRO A 292 -26.17 -14.79 -4.93
CA PRO A 292 -26.55 -16.12 -5.42
C PRO A 292 -25.66 -17.20 -4.79
N VAL A 293 -26.28 -18.30 -4.40
CA VAL A 293 -25.57 -19.46 -3.89
C VAL A 293 -25.23 -20.39 -5.06
N HIS A 294 -23.97 -20.42 -5.46
CA HIS A 294 -23.51 -21.40 -6.44
C HIS A 294 -22.97 -22.65 -5.71
N PRO A 295 -23.56 -23.84 -5.94
CA PRO A 295 -23.26 -25.02 -5.12
C PRO A 295 -21.80 -25.47 -5.18
N ASN A 296 -21.12 -25.26 -6.30
CA ASN A 296 -19.73 -25.68 -6.52
C ASN A 296 -18.72 -24.55 -6.37
N ASN A 297 -19.17 -23.31 -6.20
CA ASN A 297 -18.30 -22.14 -6.13
C ASN A 297 -18.84 -21.11 -5.14
N PRO A 298 -18.77 -21.38 -3.83
CA PRO A 298 -19.30 -20.49 -2.81
C PRO A 298 -18.52 -19.18 -2.78
N ILE A 299 -19.21 -18.10 -2.40
CA ILE A 299 -18.58 -16.81 -2.14
C ILE A 299 -17.92 -16.84 -0.76
N GLU A 300 -16.65 -16.50 -0.73
CA GLU A 300 -15.90 -16.41 0.51
C GLU A 300 -16.07 -15.04 1.15
N MET A 301 -16.85 -15.00 2.22
CA MET A 301 -17.06 -13.77 3.00
C MET A 301 -15.89 -13.54 3.97
N VAL A 302 -15.34 -12.34 3.95
CA VAL A 302 -14.33 -11.84 4.90
C VAL A 302 -14.93 -10.63 5.62
N ASN A 303 -15.41 -10.85 6.82
CA ASN A 303 -16.06 -9.82 7.62
C ASN A 303 -15.03 -9.06 8.46
N LEU A 304 -14.96 -7.75 8.26
CA LEU A 304 -14.14 -6.83 9.01
C LEU A 304 -14.91 -6.32 10.24
N PRO A 305 -14.19 -5.85 11.29
CA PRO A 305 -14.85 -5.26 12.45
C PRO A 305 -15.84 -4.16 12.06
N PRO A 306 -16.94 -3.98 12.82
CA PRO A 306 -17.98 -3.03 12.46
C PRO A 306 -17.49 -1.59 12.58
N THR A 307 -17.59 -0.82 11.51
CA THR A 307 -17.33 0.62 11.49
C THR A 307 -18.00 1.27 10.28
N ASN A 308 -18.47 2.50 10.47
CA ASN A 308 -18.98 3.37 9.40
C ASN A 308 -17.98 4.51 9.09
N GLU A 309 -16.84 4.57 9.79
CA GLU A 309 -15.84 5.59 9.57
C GLU A 309 -14.91 5.20 8.41
N PRO A 310 -14.90 5.94 7.28
CA PRO A 310 -14.15 5.55 6.07
C PRO A 310 -12.65 5.37 6.31
N LEU A 311 -12.07 6.16 7.23
CA LEU A 311 -10.64 6.04 7.55
C LEU A 311 -10.34 4.74 8.29
N GLN A 312 -11.21 4.32 9.22
CA GLN A 312 -11.08 3.05 9.91
C GLN A 312 -11.30 1.88 8.96
N GLN A 313 -12.32 1.94 8.09
CA GLN A 313 -12.56 0.93 7.05
C GLN A 313 -11.35 0.78 6.13
N PHE A 314 -10.71 1.89 5.74
CA PHE A 314 -9.49 1.85 4.93
C PHE A 314 -8.37 1.05 5.62
N LEU A 315 -8.13 1.32 6.90
CA LEU A 315 -7.10 0.66 7.69
C LEU A 315 -7.41 -0.84 7.89
N ASP A 316 -8.66 -1.17 8.18
CA ASP A 316 -9.11 -2.55 8.33
C ASP A 316 -8.94 -3.35 7.02
N LEU A 317 -9.32 -2.76 5.88
CA LEU A 317 -9.09 -3.35 4.56
C LEU A 317 -7.61 -3.56 4.27
N VAL A 318 -6.74 -2.62 4.64
CA VAL A 318 -5.28 -2.77 4.46
C VAL A 318 -4.78 -4.00 5.22
N LEU A 319 -5.18 -4.20 6.47
CA LEU A 319 -4.79 -5.38 7.27
C LEU A 319 -5.35 -6.67 6.68
N ALA A 320 -6.61 -6.68 6.27
CA ALA A 320 -7.25 -7.85 5.68
C ALA A 320 -6.55 -8.29 4.37
N VAL A 321 -6.26 -7.36 3.48
CA VAL A 321 -5.56 -7.71 2.23
C VAL A 321 -4.11 -8.11 2.44
N GLN A 322 -3.45 -7.63 3.48
CA GLN A 322 -2.12 -8.12 3.86
C GLN A 322 -2.17 -9.62 4.21
N TRP A 323 -3.15 -10.03 5.02
CA TRP A 323 -3.34 -11.44 5.35
C TRP A 323 -3.76 -12.27 4.15
N LEU A 324 -4.69 -11.77 3.34
CA LEU A 324 -5.14 -12.46 2.14
C LEU A 324 -3.98 -12.71 1.16
N THR A 325 -3.23 -11.68 0.83
CA THR A 325 -2.10 -11.77 -0.11
C THR A 325 -0.97 -12.63 0.43
N TYR A 326 -0.66 -12.53 1.73
CA TYR A 326 0.30 -13.40 2.40
C TYR A 326 -0.15 -14.87 2.37
N SER A 327 -1.43 -15.15 2.65
CA SER A 327 -1.97 -16.50 2.64
C SER A 327 -1.85 -17.15 1.27
N ILE A 328 -2.21 -16.44 0.20
CA ILE A 328 -2.11 -16.92 -1.18
C ILE A 328 -0.64 -17.05 -1.60
N GLY A 329 0.19 -16.06 -1.32
CA GLY A 329 1.59 -16.01 -1.70
C GLY A 329 2.42 -17.15 -1.10
N ARG A 330 2.21 -17.41 0.18
CA ARG A 330 2.90 -18.43 0.96
C ARG A 330 2.75 -19.86 0.41
N VAL A 331 1.60 -20.19 -0.15
CA VAL A 331 1.30 -21.59 -0.56
C VAL A 331 2.04 -22.02 -1.82
N GLY A 332 2.44 -21.11 -2.65
CA GLY A 332 3.08 -21.47 -3.93
C GLY A 332 4.57 -21.13 -4.02
N ALA A 333 5.14 -20.56 -2.97
CA ALA A 333 6.55 -20.22 -2.91
C ALA A 333 7.25 -21.13 -1.89
N PRO A 334 8.24 -21.92 -2.31
CA PRO A 334 9.06 -22.74 -1.39
C PRO A 334 9.76 -21.87 -0.33
N ASP A 335 10.09 -20.65 -0.70
CA ASP A 335 10.60 -19.62 0.19
C ASP A 335 9.93 -18.29 -0.16
N ILE A 336 9.07 -17.81 0.73
CA ILE A 336 8.35 -16.55 0.59
C ILE A 336 9.29 -15.34 0.59
N ASN A 337 10.52 -15.52 1.04
CA ASN A 337 11.54 -14.49 1.12
C ASN A 337 12.41 -14.41 -0.14
N THR A 338 12.23 -15.31 -1.10
CA THR A 338 12.93 -15.23 -2.37
C THR A 338 12.11 -14.50 -3.42
N PHE A 339 12.68 -13.47 -4.02
CA PHE A 339 12.17 -12.91 -5.26
C PHE A 339 12.29 -13.97 -6.35
N HIS A 340 11.20 -14.31 -7.00
CA HIS A 340 11.18 -15.22 -8.14
C HIS A 340 11.80 -16.59 -7.90
N ALA A 341 11.00 -17.60 -7.59
CA ALA A 341 11.45 -18.98 -7.64
C ALA A 341 12.10 -19.28 -9.01
N GLY A 342 13.41 -19.52 -9.02
CA GLY A 342 14.15 -19.85 -10.23
C GLY A 342 14.98 -18.72 -10.87
N TYR A 343 14.94 -17.49 -10.35
CA TYR A 343 15.84 -16.42 -10.78
C TYR A 343 16.99 -16.21 -9.80
N ASP A 344 18.12 -15.79 -10.34
CA ASP A 344 19.26 -15.33 -9.54
C ASP A 344 18.87 -14.05 -8.77
N THR A 345 18.66 -14.22 -7.46
CA THR A 345 18.24 -13.14 -6.57
C THR A 345 19.25 -12.00 -6.56
N GLU A 346 20.55 -12.30 -6.60
CA GLU A 346 21.61 -11.27 -6.62
C GLU A 346 21.50 -10.41 -7.87
N ARG A 347 21.25 -11.03 -9.03
CA ARG A 347 21.10 -10.32 -10.30
C ARG A 347 19.85 -9.45 -10.32
N LEU A 348 18.73 -9.95 -9.78
CA LEU A 348 17.50 -9.19 -9.68
C LEU A 348 17.66 -7.97 -8.76
N VAL A 349 18.27 -8.17 -7.58
CA VAL A 349 18.56 -7.07 -6.63
C VAL A 349 19.50 -6.05 -7.25
N ALA A 350 20.55 -6.47 -7.95
CA ALA A 350 21.46 -5.57 -8.64
C ALA A 350 20.75 -4.72 -9.70
N GLY A 351 19.83 -5.36 -10.48
CA GLY A 351 18.99 -4.66 -11.46
C GLY A 351 18.06 -3.64 -10.81
N THR A 352 17.44 -4.01 -9.70
CA THR A 352 16.55 -3.12 -8.93
C THR A 352 17.32 -1.91 -8.38
N LEU A 353 18.54 -2.14 -7.85
CA LEU A 353 19.38 -1.05 -7.37
C LEU A 353 19.79 -0.09 -8.48
N GLN A 354 20.13 -0.60 -9.67
CA GLN A 354 20.46 0.24 -10.81
C GLN A 354 19.29 1.13 -11.24
N THR A 355 18.07 0.61 -11.23
CA THR A 355 16.89 1.35 -11.69
C THR A 355 16.31 2.29 -10.64
N ASN A 356 16.36 1.92 -9.36
CA ASN A 356 15.70 2.66 -8.28
C ASN A 356 16.64 3.65 -7.56
N ARG A 357 17.96 3.43 -7.60
CA ARG A 357 18.96 4.25 -6.90
C ARG A 357 19.79 5.13 -7.83
N LYS A 358 19.79 4.87 -9.13
CA LYS A 358 20.47 5.68 -10.12
C LYS A 358 19.47 6.40 -11.02
N SER A 359 19.84 7.57 -11.49
CA SER A 359 19.05 8.37 -12.39
C SER A 359 19.94 8.96 -13.49
N ALA A 360 19.46 8.84 -14.74
CA ALA A 360 20.03 9.54 -15.89
C ALA A 360 19.30 10.86 -16.17
N ILE A 361 18.23 11.18 -15.43
CA ILE A 361 17.53 12.46 -15.60
C ILE A 361 18.35 13.56 -14.90
N ARG A 362 18.82 14.50 -15.71
CA ARG A 362 19.58 15.66 -15.21
C ARG A 362 18.63 16.65 -14.53
N ALA A 363 19.09 17.25 -13.44
CA ALA A 363 18.41 18.38 -12.86
C ALA A 363 18.40 19.56 -13.86
N PRO A 364 17.36 20.43 -13.86
CA PRO A 364 17.40 21.65 -14.65
C PRO A 364 18.63 22.48 -14.26
N GLY A 365 19.44 22.87 -15.26
CA GLY A 365 20.62 23.73 -15.03
C GLY A 365 21.94 23.01 -14.73
N THR A 366 22.03 21.69 -14.91
CA THR A 366 23.30 20.94 -14.86
C THR A 366 23.72 20.41 -16.22
#